data_ea0c0083ab73369849ae7c4dd638dfdd
#
_entry.id   ea0c0083ab73369849ae7c4dd638dfdd
#
_cell.length_a   1.000
_cell.length_b   1.000
_cell.length_c   1.000
_cell.angle_alpha   90.00
_cell.angle_beta   90.00
_cell.angle_gamma   90.00
#
_symmetry.space_group_name_H-M   'P 1'
#
loop_
_entity.id
_entity.type
_entity.pdbx_description
1 polymer ?
#
loop_
_entity_poly.entity_id
_entity_poly.type
_entity_poly.pdbx_seq_one_letter_code
_entity_poly.pdbx_strand_id
1 'polypeptide(L)'
;DRDAKILRFQKEKYYTVGIHSGSLKADSGRISDAETANSLKEKCTGAVAVCTSVKREKKTEQPPKLYDLTTLQREANRLFGFTAKQTLDYAQQLYEKKLLTYPRTDSQYLTENMGQTAQHLVSDLLGLLPFAQGLALTAEVGRVLNSKKVSDHHAIIPTAEFVKQGFAGLAESECKLLNLVCAKLLCAIAAPHEYETVTAVFSCAGNEFAAKGKTVLVPGWKEIDQRFRSTLKADTEEEVLNTLPELAEGQSFSVTANVLEHFTSPPKAYTEDTLLSAMERAGAEDMPEDAERKGLGTPATRAAILEKLVQMGFVQRKGKQLVPTKDGVNLAVVLPESLTSPSLTAEWENRLTEIAKGNADADEFMAEIEAQVRQLVKTYSCISADKQNLFQSERVIIGKCPRCSENVYEGKKNFYCGNRSCQFVMWKNDRFFEQRKKAFTPKIAAALLKNGKAKVKGLYSEKTGKTYDATVLLADTGGKYVNYRVERKE
;
A
#
# COMPACT_ATOMS: atom_id res chain seq x y z
N ASP A 1 -10.97 6.70 7.45
CA ASP A 1 -10.29 7.99 7.73
C ASP A 1 -9.33 8.43 6.63
N ARG A 2 -8.38 7.60 6.20
CA ARG A 2 -7.35 7.98 5.21
C ARG A 2 -7.97 8.48 3.90
N ASP A 3 -8.90 7.72 3.33
CA ASP A 3 -9.55 8.08 2.06
C ASP A 3 -10.47 9.30 2.23
N ALA A 4 -11.13 9.45 3.38
CA ALA A 4 -11.90 10.66 3.70
C ALA A 4 -10.99 11.90 3.74
N LYS A 5 -9.78 11.80 4.31
CA LYS A 5 -8.78 12.88 4.30
C LYS A 5 -8.30 13.19 2.89
N ILE A 6 -8.11 12.16 2.04
CA ILE A 6 -7.73 12.35 0.63
C ILE A 6 -8.84 13.06 -0.14
N LEU A 7 -10.09 12.63 0.03
CA LEU A 7 -11.24 13.21 -0.67
C LEU A 7 -11.57 14.66 -0.25
N ARG A 8 -11.34 14.99 1.03
CA ARG A 8 -11.55 16.34 1.56
C ARG A 8 -10.37 17.28 1.39
N PHE A 9 -9.24 16.76 0.88
CA PHE A 9 -8.03 17.54 0.73
C PHE A 9 -8.21 18.64 -0.31
N GLN A 10 -7.90 19.87 0.09
CA GLN A 10 -7.84 21.02 -0.80
C GLN A 10 -6.38 21.33 -1.12
N LYS A 11 -6.08 21.32 -2.40
CA LYS A 11 -4.73 21.61 -2.90
C LYS A 11 -4.43 23.09 -2.76
N GLU A 12 -3.45 23.44 -1.95
CA GLU A 12 -3.01 24.82 -1.76
C GLU A 12 -1.71 25.05 -2.52
N LYS A 13 -1.60 26.20 -3.15
CA LYS A 13 -0.40 26.66 -3.83
C LYS A 13 0.46 27.48 -2.87
N TYR A 14 1.77 27.28 -2.94
CA TYR A 14 2.73 28.10 -2.23
C TYR A 14 4.02 28.24 -3.03
N TYR A 15 4.88 29.13 -2.62
CA TYR A 15 6.12 29.48 -3.30
C TYR A 15 7.30 29.39 -2.36
N THR A 16 8.48 29.15 -2.92
CA THR A 16 9.78 29.38 -2.28
C THR A 16 10.66 30.20 -3.21
N VAL A 17 11.56 30.97 -2.65
CA VAL A 17 12.60 31.68 -3.41
C VAL A 17 13.92 30.96 -3.16
N GLY A 18 14.54 30.46 -4.23
CA GLY A 18 15.87 29.89 -4.19
C GLY A 18 16.93 30.93 -4.56
N ILE A 19 18.02 31.00 -3.81
CA ILE A 19 19.21 31.77 -4.16
C ILE A 19 20.34 30.82 -4.56
N HIS A 20 21.13 31.21 -5.57
CA HIS A 20 22.16 30.36 -6.16
C HIS A 20 23.46 31.14 -6.37
N SER A 21 24.60 30.52 -6.02
CA SER A 21 25.95 31.01 -6.34
C SER A 21 26.87 29.82 -6.62
N GLY A 22 27.20 29.55 -7.87
CA GLY A 22 27.92 28.34 -8.26
C GLY A 22 27.16 27.06 -7.83
N SER A 23 27.82 26.23 -7.03
CA SER A 23 27.19 25.00 -6.47
C SER A 23 26.32 25.25 -5.22
N LEU A 24 26.40 26.45 -4.64
CA LEU A 24 25.57 26.84 -3.49
C LEU A 24 24.11 27.04 -3.93
N LYS A 25 23.20 26.35 -3.23
CA LYS A 25 21.75 26.56 -3.35
C LYS A 25 21.17 26.67 -1.95
N ALA A 26 20.39 27.73 -1.72
CA ALA A 26 19.68 27.93 -0.47
C ALA A 26 18.26 28.42 -0.76
N ASP A 27 17.29 27.94 0.01
CA ASP A 27 15.88 28.21 -0.19
C ASP A 27 15.29 29.01 0.96
N SER A 28 14.36 29.90 0.65
CA SER A 28 13.53 30.59 1.64
C SER A 28 12.57 29.66 2.34
N GLY A 29 11.93 30.09 3.39
CA GLY A 29 10.72 29.49 3.93
C GLY A 29 9.55 29.53 2.91
N ARG A 30 8.45 28.93 3.30
CA ARG A 30 7.20 28.90 2.51
C ARG A 30 6.56 30.30 2.44
N ILE A 31 6.20 30.72 1.22
CA ILE A 31 5.55 32.00 0.91
C ILE A 31 4.17 31.68 0.31
N SER A 32 3.12 32.31 0.81
CA SER A 32 1.73 32.00 0.43
C SER A 32 1.31 32.59 -0.91
N ASP A 33 1.89 33.71 -1.34
CA ASP A 33 1.50 34.44 -2.54
C ASP A 33 2.65 34.72 -3.50
N ALA A 34 2.30 34.84 -4.78
CA ALA A 34 3.28 35.03 -5.86
C ALA A 34 3.90 36.44 -5.87
N GLU A 35 3.19 37.45 -5.41
CA GLU A 35 3.67 38.85 -5.43
C GLU A 35 4.83 39.02 -4.44
N THR A 36 4.65 38.53 -3.20
CA THR A 36 5.70 38.50 -2.19
C THR A 36 6.91 37.70 -2.65
N ALA A 37 6.68 36.52 -3.27
CA ALA A 37 7.76 35.69 -3.78
C ALA A 37 8.56 36.38 -4.92
N ASN A 38 7.88 37.04 -5.85
CA ASN A 38 8.54 37.80 -6.94
C ASN A 38 9.29 39.04 -6.40
N SER A 39 8.69 39.78 -5.48
CA SER A 39 9.35 40.92 -4.83
C SER A 39 10.63 40.49 -4.11
N LEU A 40 10.59 39.36 -3.39
CA LEU A 40 11.77 38.80 -2.73
C LEU A 40 12.86 38.39 -3.73
N LYS A 41 12.46 37.72 -4.81
CA LYS A 41 13.37 37.34 -5.91
C LYS A 41 14.08 38.57 -6.48
N GLU A 42 13.34 39.66 -6.78
CA GLU A 42 13.90 40.87 -7.34
C GLU A 42 14.92 41.50 -6.40
N LYS A 43 14.61 41.60 -5.09
CA LYS A 43 15.51 42.12 -4.07
C LYS A 43 16.80 41.30 -3.90
N CYS A 44 16.71 39.97 -4.09
CA CYS A 44 17.84 39.06 -3.92
C CYS A 44 18.67 38.90 -5.20
N THR A 45 18.13 39.18 -6.39
CA THR A 45 18.84 38.99 -7.66
C THR A 45 19.96 40.05 -7.78
N GLY A 46 21.22 39.60 -7.85
CA GLY A 46 22.42 40.46 -7.88
C GLY A 46 22.82 41.00 -6.51
N ALA A 47 22.10 40.66 -5.45
CA ALA A 47 22.45 41.03 -4.08
C ALA A 47 23.56 40.13 -3.51
N VAL A 48 24.06 40.51 -2.37
CA VAL A 48 25.06 39.75 -1.59
C VAL A 48 24.31 38.98 -0.48
N ALA A 49 24.46 37.67 -0.48
CA ALA A 49 24.02 36.82 0.61
C ALA A 49 25.19 36.57 1.56
N VAL A 50 24.99 36.81 2.86
CA VAL A 50 25.99 36.59 3.90
C VAL A 50 25.62 35.36 4.71
N CYS A 51 26.57 34.46 4.88
CA CYS A 51 26.39 33.27 5.73
C CYS A 51 26.37 33.72 7.21
N THR A 52 25.23 33.57 7.86
CA THR A 52 25.03 34.02 9.26
C THR A 52 25.25 32.90 10.27
N SER A 53 25.08 31.63 9.86
CA SER A 53 25.42 30.50 10.72
C SER A 53 25.73 29.25 9.91
N VAL A 54 26.62 28.39 10.42
CA VAL A 54 26.95 27.07 9.87
C VAL A 54 26.93 26.07 11.00
N LYS A 55 25.88 25.19 10.99
CA LYS A 55 25.76 24.12 11.95
C LYS A 55 26.13 22.78 11.30
N ARG A 56 27.13 22.11 11.90
CA ARG A 56 27.57 20.77 11.48
C ARG A 56 27.21 19.77 12.55
N GLU A 57 26.56 18.66 12.15
CA GLU A 57 26.14 17.60 13.05
C GLU A 57 26.52 16.25 12.48
N LYS A 58 27.32 15.49 13.22
CA LYS A 58 27.55 14.08 12.92
C LYS A 58 26.34 13.27 13.36
N LYS A 59 25.85 12.42 12.47
CA LYS A 59 24.71 11.54 12.69
C LYS A 59 25.09 10.11 12.39
N THR A 60 24.60 9.22 13.23
CA THR A 60 24.79 7.78 13.11
C THR A 60 23.43 7.11 12.90
N GLU A 61 23.27 6.36 11.83
CA GLU A 61 22.10 5.56 11.55
C GLU A 61 22.44 4.09 11.77
N GLN A 62 21.80 3.49 12.78
CA GLN A 62 22.08 2.12 13.17
C GLN A 62 21.64 1.14 12.08
N PRO A 63 22.31 -0.02 11.96
CA PRO A 63 21.88 -1.10 11.08
C PRO A 63 20.44 -1.52 11.35
N PRO A 64 19.68 -1.93 10.31
CA PRO A 64 18.33 -2.44 10.50
C PRO A 64 18.35 -3.73 11.31
N LYS A 65 17.24 -4.05 11.97
CA LYS A 65 17.03 -5.36 12.59
C LYS A 65 16.78 -6.43 11.52
N LEU A 66 16.85 -7.70 11.92
CA LEU A 66 16.42 -8.82 11.08
C LEU A 66 14.92 -8.75 10.78
N TYR A 67 14.46 -9.61 9.89
CA TYR A 67 13.03 -9.69 9.57
C TYR A 67 12.26 -10.55 10.58
N ASP A 68 11.16 -9.98 11.06
CA ASP A 68 9.94 -10.71 11.38
C ASP A 68 9.06 -10.83 10.13
N LEU A 69 7.92 -11.52 10.22
CA LEU A 69 7.04 -11.68 9.08
C LEU A 69 6.45 -10.34 8.58
N THR A 70 6.05 -9.45 9.48
CA THR A 70 5.42 -8.17 9.09
C THR A 70 6.41 -7.28 8.34
N THR A 71 7.63 -7.13 8.84
CA THR A 71 8.65 -6.30 8.20
C THR A 71 9.12 -6.89 6.87
N LEU A 72 9.18 -8.23 6.75
CA LEU A 72 9.45 -8.90 5.47
C LEU A 72 8.34 -8.64 4.45
N GLN A 73 7.07 -8.77 4.84
CA GLN A 73 5.91 -8.50 3.97
C GLN A 73 5.90 -7.04 3.49
N ARG A 74 6.18 -6.10 4.39
CA ARG A 74 6.25 -4.68 4.09
C ARG A 74 7.33 -4.36 3.07
N GLU A 75 8.53 -4.86 3.27
CA GLU A 75 9.66 -4.56 2.37
C GLU A 75 9.50 -5.29 1.03
N ALA A 76 9.02 -6.53 0.99
CA ALA A 76 8.69 -7.25 -0.23
C ALA A 76 7.58 -6.55 -1.05
N ASN A 77 6.55 -5.98 -0.39
CA ASN A 77 5.54 -5.18 -1.08
C ASN A 77 6.14 -3.90 -1.68
N ARG A 78 6.98 -3.20 -0.93
CA ARG A 78 7.62 -1.96 -1.38
C ARG A 78 8.53 -2.20 -2.59
N LEU A 79 9.39 -3.22 -2.56
CA LEU A 79 10.39 -3.49 -3.59
C LEU A 79 9.80 -4.24 -4.79
N PHE A 80 9.05 -5.31 -4.55
CA PHE A 80 8.60 -6.24 -5.58
C PHE A 80 7.11 -6.13 -5.92
N GLY A 81 6.33 -5.40 -5.11
CA GLY A 81 4.88 -5.34 -5.24
C GLY A 81 4.16 -6.62 -4.80
N PHE A 82 4.84 -7.53 -4.09
CA PHE A 82 4.21 -8.73 -3.56
C PHE A 82 3.15 -8.36 -2.52
N THR A 83 2.02 -9.06 -2.54
CA THR A 83 1.05 -8.95 -1.45
C THR A 83 1.59 -9.60 -0.18
N ALA A 84 1.06 -9.22 0.97
CA ALA A 84 1.42 -9.85 2.24
C ALA A 84 1.19 -11.38 2.20
N LYS A 85 0.11 -11.82 1.54
CA LYS A 85 -0.17 -13.25 1.33
C LYS A 85 0.89 -13.91 0.44
N GLN A 86 1.21 -13.32 -0.71
CA GLN A 86 2.23 -13.87 -1.62
C GLN A 86 3.58 -13.99 -0.91
N THR A 87 3.97 -12.96 -0.15
CA THR A 87 5.22 -13.00 0.63
C THR A 87 5.23 -14.14 1.63
N LEU A 88 4.13 -14.35 2.36
CA LEU A 88 4.00 -15.47 3.28
C LEU A 88 4.07 -16.81 2.55
N ASP A 89 3.35 -16.96 1.44
CA ASP A 89 3.31 -18.20 0.66
C ASP A 89 4.73 -18.56 0.13
N TYR A 90 5.47 -17.59 -0.40
CA TYR A 90 6.86 -17.81 -0.86
C TYR A 90 7.81 -18.11 0.30
N ALA A 91 7.68 -17.40 1.42
CA ALA A 91 8.51 -17.69 2.60
C ALA A 91 8.22 -19.08 3.17
N GLN A 92 6.95 -19.52 3.17
CA GLN A 92 6.54 -20.85 3.59
C GLN A 92 7.15 -21.94 2.67
N GLN A 93 7.09 -21.74 1.34
CA GLN A 93 7.70 -22.64 0.36
C GLN A 93 9.22 -22.76 0.57
N LEU A 94 9.91 -21.65 0.81
CA LEU A 94 11.34 -21.64 1.10
C LEU A 94 11.67 -22.35 2.42
N TYR A 95 10.84 -22.20 3.43
CA TYR A 95 10.96 -22.94 4.70
C TYR A 95 10.79 -24.44 4.51
N GLU A 96 9.79 -24.88 3.75
CA GLU A 96 9.54 -26.31 3.45
C GLU A 96 10.70 -26.93 2.66
N LYS A 97 11.37 -26.14 1.80
CA LYS A 97 12.61 -26.49 1.11
C LYS A 97 13.84 -26.43 2.03
N LYS A 98 13.69 -26.04 3.30
CA LYS A 98 14.75 -25.85 4.29
C LYS A 98 15.77 -24.76 3.95
N LEU A 99 15.40 -23.80 3.10
CA LEU A 99 16.28 -22.71 2.67
C LEU A 99 16.12 -21.44 3.51
N LEU A 100 15.01 -21.34 4.25
CA LEU A 100 14.66 -20.25 5.14
C LEU A 100 14.22 -20.80 6.50
N THR A 101 14.42 -20.04 7.57
CA THR A 101 13.89 -20.38 8.90
C THR A 101 12.38 -20.13 8.95
N TYR A 102 11.70 -20.57 10.01
CA TYR A 102 10.24 -20.49 10.13
C TYR A 102 9.72 -19.05 9.95
N PRO A 103 8.82 -18.81 8.98
CA PRO A 103 8.50 -17.43 8.59
C PRO A 103 7.45 -16.74 9.47
N ARG A 104 6.67 -17.49 10.27
CA ARG A 104 5.61 -16.91 11.11
C ARG A 104 6.15 -16.54 12.48
N THR A 105 7.05 -15.59 12.52
CA THR A 105 7.67 -15.06 13.73
C THR A 105 7.42 -13.57 13.88
N ASP A 106 7.36 -13.09 15.09
CA ASP A 106 7.33 -11.69 15.51
C ASP A 106 8.68 -11.17 15.99
N SER A 107 9.66 -12.07 16.14
CA SER A 107 11.02 -11.73 16.58
C SER A 107 11.88 -11.21 15.44
N GLN A 108 12.67 -10.18 15.74
CA GLN A 108 13.70 -9.59 14.88
C GLN A 108 15.11 -9.91 15.38
N TYR A 109 15.23 -10.93 16.27
CA TYR A 109 16.47 -11.32 16.90
C TYR A 109 16.71 -12.83 16.80
N LEU A 110 17.97 -13.23 16.98
CA LEU A 110 18.41 -14.59 17.14
C LEU A 110 18.69 -14.87 18.62
N THR A 111 18.74 -16.14 19.00
CA THR A 111 19.17 -16.54 20.33
C THR A 111 20.70 -16.54 20.42
N GLU A 112 21.26 -16.36 21.62
CA GLU A 112 22.71 -16.25 21.83
C GLU A 112 23.47 -17.50 21.35
N ASN A 113 22.90 -18.70 21.46
CA ASN A 113 23.50 -19.95 20.99
C ASN A 113 23.65 -20.02 19.46
N MET A 114 22.96 -19.13 18.69
CA MET A 114 23.07 -19.07 17.24
C MET A 114 24.26 -18.21 16.75
N GLY A 115 25.02 -17.59 17.65
CA GLY A 115 26.10 -16.66 17.29
C GLY A 115 27.12 -17.23 16.32
N GLN A 116 27.67 -18.44 16.61
CA GLN A 116 28.63 -19.10 15.72
C GLN A 116 28.01 -19.50 14.37
N THR A 117 26.79 -20.03 14.38
CA THR A 117 26.07 -20.40 13.15
C THR A 117 25.84 -19.20 12.28
N ALA A 118 25.44 -18.08 12.88
CA ALA A 118 25.24 -16.83 12.15
C ALA A 118 26.53 -16.26 11.55
N GLN A 119 27.66 -16.39 12.31
CA GLN A 119 28.98 -15.95 11.83
C GLN A 119 29.43 -16.75 10.61
N HIS A 120 29.29 -18.08 10.63
CA HIS A 120 29.63 -18.94 9.50
C HIS A 120 28.73 -18.65 8.29
N LEU A 121 27.41 -18.53 8.54
CA LEU A 121 26.43 -18.22 7.48
C LEU A 121 26.76 -16.90 6.76
N VAL A 122 27.14 -15.87 7.52
CA VAL A 122 27.54 -14.58 6.95
C VAL A 122 28.78 -14.73 6.06
N SER A 123 29.80 -15.45 6.53
CA SER A 123 31.01 -15.71 5.73
C SER A 123 30.69 -16.39 4.40
N ASP A 124 29.81 -17.39 4.44
CA ASP A 124 29.41 -18.16 3.26
C ASP A 124 28.60 -17.29 2.29
N LEU A 125 27.68 -16.45 2.82
CA LEU A 125 26.87 -15.55 2.01
C LEU A 125 27.70 -14.48 1.28
N LEU A 126 28.75 -13.98 1.87
CA LEU A 126 29.68 -13.03 1.23
C LEU A 126 30.34 -13.63 -0.02
N GLY A 127 30.62 -14.93 -0.01
CA GLY A 127 31.12 -15.65 -1.18
C GLY A 127 30.07 -16.00 -2.22
N LEU A 128 28.84 -16.28 -1.76
CA LEU A 128 27.75 -16.79 -2.61
C LEU A 128 27.01 -15.67 -3.38
N LEU A 129 26.81 -14.50 -2.75
CA LEU A 129 25.92 -13.47 -3.27
C LEU A 129 26.67 -12.48 -4.19
N PRO A 130 26.28 -12.31 -5.46
CA PRO A 130 26.99 -11.42 -6.40
C PRO A 130 27.11 -9.97 -5.91
N PHE A 131 26.07 -9.43 -5.25
CA PHE A 131 26.11 -8.07 -4.72
C PHE A 131 27.00 -7.88 -3.50
N ALA A 132 27.38 -8.99 -2.84
CA ALA A 132 28.22 -8.96 -1.66
C ALA A 132 29.71 -9.20 -1.98
N GLN A 133 30.04 -9.57 -3.20
CA GLN A 133 31.43 -9.83 -3.61
C GLN A 133 32.30 -8.57 -3.43
N GLY A 134 33.47 -8.76 -2.80
CA GLY A 134 34.42 -7.68 -2.54
C GLY A 134 34.01 -6.72 -1.42
N LEU A 135 32.95 -7.00 -0.66
CA LEU A 135 32.62 -6.24 0.53
C LEU A 135 33.61 -6.54 1.66
N ALA A 136 34.24 -5.49 2.19
CA ALA A 136 35.02 -5.58 3.42
C ALA A 136 34.07 -5.43 4.62
N LEU A 137 33.45 -6.54 5.06
CA LEU A 137 32.48 -6.53 6.15
C LEU A 137 33.10 -7.01 7.46
N THR A 138 33.18 -6.10 8.44
CA THR A 138 33.40 -6.50 9.83
C THR A 138 32.05 -6.86 10.44
N ALA A 139 31.78 -8.15 10.57
CA ALA A 139 30.50 -8.64 11.03
C ALA A 139 30.36 -8.54 12.56
N GLU A 140 29.42 -7.73 13.02
CA GLU A 140 29.07 -7.60 14.43
C GLU A 140 27.81 -8.42 14.76
N VAL A 141 27.93 -9.74 14.72
CA VAL A 141 26.82 -10.68 14.93
C VAL A 141 26.13 -10.47 16.30
N GLY A 142 26.85 -10.03 17.32
CA GLY A 142 26.28 -9.72 18.63
C GLY A 142 25.09 -8.74 18.61
N ARG A 143 24.98 -7.88 17.60
CA ARG A 143 23.87 -6.92 17.47
C ARG A 143 22.51 -7.59 17.26
N VAL A 144 22.50 -8.75 16.64
CA VAL A 144 21.26 -9.47 16.30
C VAL A 144 20.93 -10.56 17.31
N LEU A 145 21.77 -10.76 18.34
CA LEU A 145 21.57 -11.76 19.38
C LEU A 145 20.83 -11.15 20.58
N ASN A 146 19.69 -11.71 20.93
CA ASN A 146 18.95 -11.35 22.14
C ASN A 146 17.88 -12.39 22.45
N SER A 147 18.21 -13.43 23.24
CA SER A 147 17.29 -14.51 23.60
C SER A 147 16.04 -14.01 24.33
N LYS A 148 16.12 -12.90 25.07
CA LYS A 148 14.95 -12.33 25.79
C LYS A 148 13.89 -11.75 24.84
N LYS A 149 14.24 -11.47 23.58
CA LYS A 149 13.36 -10.95 22.54
C LYS A 149 12.99 -12.00 21.49
N VAL A 150 13.25 -13.25 21.79
CA VAL A 150 12.82 -14.41 21.01
C VAL A 150 11.78 -15.14 21.85
N SER A 151 10.55 -15.18 21.37
CA SER A 151 9.45 -15.95 21.96
C SER A 151 9.53 -17.41 21.51
N ASP A 152 8.64 -17.84 20.63
CA ASP A 152 8.59 -19.20 20.10
C ASP A 152 9.59 -19.44 18.98
N HIS A 153 9.81 -18.42 18.14
CA HIS A 153 10.67 -18.50 16.96
C HIS A 153 11.55 -17.27 16.83
N HIS A 154 12.79 -17.47 16.43
CA HIS A 154 13.73 -16.38 16.13
C HIS A 154 13.42 -15.73 14.77
N ALA A 155 14.12 -14.65 14.45
CA ALA A 155 14.00 -13.90 13.20
C ALA A 155 14.17 -14.79 11.95
N ILE A 156 13.63 -14.31 10.83
CA ILE A 156 13.72 -14.97 9.53
C ILE A 156 15.13 -14.75 8.95
N ILE A 157 15.87 -15.83 8.76
CA ILE A 157 17.20 -15.84 8.14
C ILE A 157 17.32 -16.99 7.14
N PRO A 158 18.26 -16.93 6.16
CA PRO A 158 18.59 -18.08 5.33
C PRO A 158 19.25 -19.18 6.18
N THR A 159 19.27 -20.40 5.66
CA THR A 159 19.85 -21.56 6.34
C THR A 159 21.17 -21.99 5.72
N ALA A 160 21.93 -22.88 6.39
CA ALA A 160 23.09 -23.49 5.81
C ALA A 160 22.77 -24.38 4.58
N GLU A 161 21.53 -24.89 4.49
CA GLU A 161 21.10 -25.66 3.31
C GLU A 161 20.99 -24.77 2.07
N PHE A 162 20.56 -23.52 2.23
CA PHE A 162 20.60 -22.55 1.14
C PHE A 162 22.03 -22.31 0.63
N VAL A 163 23.00 -22.21 1.51
CA VAL A 163 24.42 -22.04 1.11
C VAL A 163 24.89 -23.17 0.22
N LYS A 164 24.49 -24.42 0.52
CA LYS A 164 24.86 -25.60 -0.28
C LYS A 164 24.13 -25.66 -1.63
N GLN A 165 22.83 -25.37 -1.63
CA GLN A 165 21.99 -25.48 -2.82
C GLN A 165 22.10 -24.26 -3.75
N GLY A 166 22.28 -23.06 -3.19
CA GLY A 166 22.16 -21.79 -3.91
C GLY A 166 20.73 -21.55 -4.39
N PHE A 167 20.61 -20.87 -5.52
CA PHE A 167 19.31 -20.52 -6.13
C PHE A 167 18.77 -21.57 -7.10
N ALA A 168 19.43 -22.70 -7.25
CA ALA A 168 19.05 -23.73 -8.23
C ALA A 168 17.64 -24.27 -7.95
N GLY A 169 16.78 -24.33 -8.99
CA GLY A 169 15.42 -24.88 -8.90
C GLY A 169 14.39 -24.00 -8.19
N LEU A 170 14.73 -22.73 -7.91
CA LEU A 170 13.81 -21.78 -7.31
C LEU A 170 13.07 -20.94 -8.36
N ALA A 171 11.82 -20.60 -8.09
CA ALA A 171 11.09 -19.63 -8.89
C ALA A 171 11.66 -18.21 -8.70
N GLU A 172 11.48 -17.33 -9.67
CA GLU A 172 11.98 -15.94 -9.63
C GLU A 172 11.52 -15.19 -8.37
N SER A 173 10.27 -15.38 -7.97
CA SER A 173 9.69 -14.76 -6.76
C SER A 173 10.35 -15.28 -5.48
N GLU A 174 10.64 -16.58 -5.41
CA GLU A 174 11.37 -17.18 -4.29
C GLU A 174 12.82 -16.66 -4.23
N CYS A 175 13.50 -16.57 -5.39
CA CYS A 175 14.85 -15.99 -5.49
C CYS A 175 14.87 -14.54 -5.00
N LYS A 176 13.91 -13.71 -5.42
CA LYS A 176 13.79 -12.31 -4.97
C LYS A 176 13.63 -12.21 -3.46
N LEU A 177 12.74 -13.02 -2.88
CA LEU A 177 12.49 -13.00 -1.44
C LEU A 177 13.71 -13.50 -0.64
N LEU A 178 14.35 -14.56 -1.09
CA LEU A 178 15.53 -15.12 -0.43
C LEU A 178 16.71 -14.14 -0.49
N ASN A 179 16.97 -13.51 -1.65
CA ASN A 179 17.98 -12.46 -1.76
C ASN A 179 17.71 -11.29 -0.81
N LEU A 180 16.44 -10.89 -0.66
CA LEU A 180 16.04 -9.82 0.25
C LEU A 180 16.37 -10.19 1.71
N VAL A 181 16.08 -11.43 2.12
CA VAL A 181 16.39 -11.90 3.48
C VAL A 181 17.92 -11.98 3.69
N CYS A 182 18.67 -12.45 2.70
CA CYS A 182 20.13 -12.48 2.77
C CYS A 182 20.72 -11.07 2.90
N ALA A 183 20.26 -10.13 2.07
CA ALA A 183 20.70 -8.74 2.13
C ALA A 183 20.40 -8.11 3.50
N LYS A 184 19.23 -8.39 4.08
CA LYS A 184 18.86 -7.92 5.41
C LYS A 184 19.80 -8.46 6.50
N LEU A 185 20.14 -9.75 6.46
CA LEU A 185 21.09 -10.33 7.41
C LEU A 185 22.44 -9.62 7.35
N LEU A 186 22.99 -9.43 6.14
CA LEU A 186 24.27 -8.74 5.95
C LEU A 186 24.20 -7.28 6.41
N CYS A 187 23.11 -6.56 6.13
CA CYS A 187 22.89 -5.20 6.61
C CYS A 187 22.83 -5.14 8.14
N ALA A 188 22.11 -6.08 8.78
CA ALA A 188 21.84 -6.05 10.22
C ALA A 188 23.08 -6.20 11.08
N ILE A 189 24.13 -6.86 10.57
CA ILE A 189 25.38 -7.11 11.27
C ILE A 189 26.53 -6.17 10.83
N ALA A 190 26.27 -5.31 9.85
CA ALA A 190 27.28 -4.37 9.35
C ALA A 190 27.48 -3.17 10.30
N ALA A 191 28.52 -2.39 10.03
CA ALA A 191 28.78 -1.15 10.75
C ALA A 191 27.64 -0.13 10.55
N PRO A 192 27.39 0.76 11.49
CA PRO A 192 26.47 1.87 11.32
C PRO A 192 26.86 2.76 10.13
N HIS A 193 25.84 3.41 9.54
CA HIS A 193 26.06 4.46 8.56
C HIS A 193 26.30 5.77 9.28
N GLU A 194 27.46 6.41 9.04
CA GLU A 194 27.81 7.68 9.65
C GLU A 194 27.91 8.76 8.59
N TYR A 195 27.32 9.90 8.87
CA TYR A 195 27.33 11.05 7.98
C TYR A 195 27.31 12.38 8.75
N GLU A 196 27.80 13.41 8.13
CA GLU A 196 27.69 14.78 8.61
C GLU A 196 26.58 15.51 7.87
N THR A 197 25.68 16.17 8.60
CA THR A 197 24.73 17.12 8.03
C THR A 197 25.26 18.54 8.26
N VAL A 198 25.25 19.37 7.22
CA VAL A 198 25.58 20.79 7.30
C VAL A 198 24.28 21.55 7.02
N THR A 199 23.92 22.45 7.93
CA THR A 199 22.85 23.42 7.72
C THR A 199 23.45 24.80 7.81
N ALA A 200 23.44 25.54 6.71
CA ALA A 200 23.92 26.92 6.64
C ALA A 200 22.73 27.86 6.43
N VAL A 201 22.73 28.98 7.16
CA VAL A 201 21.72 30.04 7.02
C VAL A 201 22.39 31.24 6.42
N PHE A 202 21.73 31.84 5.44
CA PHE A 202 22.19 33.02 4.73
C PHE A 202 21.19 34.15 4.92
N SER A 203 21.69 35.37 5.18
CA SER A 203 20.87 36.57 5.10
C SER A 203 21.08 37.24 3.74
N CYS A 204 19.99 37.46 3.01
CA CYS A 204 20.01 38.18 1.74
C CYS A 204 18.81 39.13 1.68
N ALA A 205 19.07 40.42 1.44
CA ALA A 205 18.04 41.46 1.40
C ALA A 205 17.10 41.45 2.63
N GLY A 206 17.63 41.16 3.83
CA GLY A 206 16.89 41.10 5.09
C GLY A 206 16.05 39.86 5.30
N ASN A 207 16.17 38.83 4.45
CA ASN A 207 15.47 37.56 4.57
C ASN A 207 16.44 36.40 4.75
N GLU A 208 15.97 35.31 5.40
CA GLU A 208 16.77 34.13 5.67
C GLU A 208 16.54 33.04 4.59
N PHE A 209 17.66 32.43 4.19
CA PHE A 209 17.71 31.31 3.26
C PHE A 209 18.50 30.18 3.89
N ALA A 210 18.02 28.95 3.78
CA ALA A 210 18.65 27.77 4.35
C ALA A 210 19.21 26.86 3.25
N ALA A 211 20.50 26.50 3.38
CA ALA A 211 21.12 25.44 2.60
C ALA A 211 21.34 24.19 3.47
N LYS A 212 21.09 23.01 2.92
CA LYS A 212 21.32 21.74 3.61
C LYS A 212 22.23 20.85 2.77
N GLY A 213 23.26 20.31 3.40
CA GLY A 213 24.18 19.36 2.79
C GLY A 213 24.31 18.09 3.63
N LYS A 214 24.76 17.02 3.00
CA LYS A 214 25.04 15.73 3.64
C LYS A 214 26.33 15.17 3.04
N THR A 215 27.26 14.78 3.91
CA THR A 215 28.51 14.12 3.53
C THR A 215 28.59 12.78 4.24
N VAL A 216 28.73 11.68 3.49
CA VAL A 216 28.90 10.35 4.07
C VAL A 216 30.32 10.20 4.60
N LEU A 217 30.46 9.82 5.87
CA LEU A 217 31.74 9.57 6.53
C LEU A 217 32.06 8.07 6.49
N VAL A 218 31.08 7.24 6.86
CA VAL A 218 31.15 5.76 6.81
C VAL A 218 29.91 5.23 6.11
N PRO A 219 30.02 4.59 4.94
CA PRO A 219 28.88 4.01 4.25
C PRO A 219 28.11 2.98 5.10
N GLY A 220 28.85 2.13 5.82
CA GLY A 220 28.28 1.11 6.72
C GLY A 220 27.29 0.20 6.00
N TRP A 221 26.21 -0.18 6.69
CA TRP A 221 25.19 -1.08 6.16
C TRP A 221 24.49 -0.58 4.88
N LYS A 222 24.48 0.74 4.64
CA LYS A 222 23.86 1.30 3.44
C LYS A 222 24.58 0.95 2.15
N GLU A 223 25.87 0.67 2.19
CA GLU A 223 26.60 0.17 1.03
C GLU A 223 26.03 -1.17 0.55
N ILE A 224 25.75 -2.08 1.50
CA ILE A 224 25.18 -3.39 1.20
C ILE A 224 23.78 -3.24 0.61
N ASP A 225 22.92 -2.42 1.25
CA ASP A 225 21.56 -2.16 0.79
C ASP A 225 21.56 -1.54 -0.62
N GLN A 226 22.43 -0.57 -0.90
CA GLN A 226 22.57 0.06 -2.21
C GLN A 226 23.01 -0.95 -3.28
N ARG A 227 24.05 -1.76 -2.99
CA ARG A 227 24.50 -2.82 -3.91
C ARG A 227 23.40 -3.84 -4.20
N PHE A 228 22.66 -4.26 -3.18
CA PHE A 228 21.51 -5.14 -3.36
C PHE A 228 20.44 -4.47 -4.24
N ARG A 229 20.03 -3.24 -3.93
CA ARG A 229 19.00 -2.52 -4.69
C ARG A 229 19.38 -2.28 -6.15
N SER A 230 20.65 -2.02 -6.45
CA SER A 230 21.12 -1.87 -7.82
C SER A 230 20.95 -3.13 -8.66
N THR A 231 20.86 -4.32 -8.04
CA THR A 231 20.54 -5.57 -8.75
C THR A 231 19.08 -5.68 -9.19
N LEU A 232 18.17 -4.88 -8.58
CA LEU A 232 16.73 -5.01 -8.80
C LEU A 232 16.23 -4.30 -10.07
N LYS A 233 17.08 -3.61 -10.82
CA LYS A 233 16.71 -2.79 -12.01
C LYS A 233 15.53 -1.84 -11.76
N ALA A 234 15.23 -1.56 -10.49
CA ALA A 234 14.27 -0.54 -10.13
C ALA A 234 14.94 0.82 -10.31
N ASP A 235 14.18 1.84 -10.75
CA ASP A 235 14.59 3.23 -10.64
C ASP A 235 14.80 3.55 -9.16
N THR A 236 15.95 3.18 -8.63
CA THR A 236 16.41 3.69 -7.35
C THR A 236 16.72 5.15 -7.60
N GLU A 237 15.87 6.06 -7.14
CA GLU A 237 16.26 7.44 -6.97
C GLU A 237 17.56 7.40 -6.13
N GLU A 238 18.68 7.58 -6.80
CA GLU A 238 19.94 7.80 -6.10
C GLU A 238 19.71 9.01 -5.20
N GLU A 239 19.93 8.86 -3.91
CA GLU A 239 19.89 9.97 -2.97
C GLU A 239 20.98 10.94 -3.45
N VAL A 240 20.57 11.96 -4.22
CA VAL A 240 21.50 12.98 -4.70
C VAL A 240 22.08 13.65 -3.46
N LEU A 241 23.29 13.26 -3.10
CA LEU A 241 24.00 13.84 -1.98
C LEU A 241 24.27 15.29 -2.34
N ASN A 242 23.49 16.19 -1.77
CA ASN A 242 23.73 17.62 -1.90
C ASN A 242 24.95 17.98 -1.02
N THR A 243 26.14 17.93 -1.60
CA THR A 243 27.36 18.35 -0.92
C THR A 243 27.46 19.87 -1.02
N LEU A 244 27.47 20.55 0.14
CA LEU A 244 27.73 21.99 0.18
C LEU A 244 29.22 22.23 0.05
N PRO A 245 29.65 23.38 -0.57
CA PRO A 245 31.03 23.82 -0.51
C PRO A 245 31.45 24.08 0.95
N GLU A 246 32.74 24.26 1.17
CA GLU A 246 33.20 24.67 2.50
C GLU A 246 32.68 26.08 2.81
N LEU A 247 31.94 26.18 3.92
CA LEU A 247 31.25 27.40 4.33
C LEU A 247 31.75 27.85 5.69
N ALA A 248 31.95 29.19 5.83
CA ALA A 248 32.27 29.84 7.08
C ALA A 248 31.26 30.97 7.36
N GLU A 249 31.02 31.25 8.65
CA GLU A 249 30.22 32.41 9.06
C GLU A 249 30.89 33.72 8.63
N GLY A 250 30.09 34.66 8.17
CA GLY A 250 30.54 35.92 7.60
C GLY A 250 30.91 35.84 6.12
N GLN A 251 30.99 34.67 5.52
CA GLN A 251 31.32 34.53 4.11
C GLN A 251 30.19 35.08 3.23
N SER A 252 30.54 35.82 2.21
CA SER A 252 29.63 36.53 1.32
C SER A 252 29.59 35.91 -0.07
N PHE A 253 28.41 35.86 -0.68
CA PHE A 253 28.18 35.30 -1.99
C PHE A 253 27.32 36.23 -2.84
N SER A 254 27.76 36.54 -4.06
CA SER A 254 26.89 37.19 -5.04
C SER A 254 25.92 36.16 -5.57
N VAL A 255 24.62 36.43 -5.47
CA VAL A 255 23.59 35.44 -5.76
C VAL A 255 22.65 35.88 -6.88
N THR A 256 22.14 34.90 -7.60
CA THR A 256 20.94 35.02 -8.43
C THR A 256 19.76 34.35 -7.72
N ALA A 257 18.53 34.79 -7.99
CA ALA A 257 17.35 34.26 -7.35
C ALA A 257 16.31 33.79 -8.35
N ASN A 258 15.60 32.72 -8.01
CA ASN A 258 14.47 32.22 -8.77
C ASN A 258 13.28 31.89 -7.84
N VAL A 259 12.07 31.95 -8.37
CA VAL A 259 10.85 31.53 -7.68
C VAL A 259 10.52 30.12 -8.10
N LEU A 260 10.23 29.25 -7.12
CA LEU A 260 9.73 27.91 -7.30
C LEU A 260 8.29 27.83 -6.82
N GLU A 261 7.44 27.29 -7.67
CA GLU A 261 6.02 27.07 -7.38
C GLU A 261 5.82 25.65 -6.85
N HIS A 262 5.12 25.51 -5.76
CA HIS A 262 4.80 24.24 -5.12
C HIS A 262 3.33 24.11 -4.84
N PHE A 263 2.91 22.89 -4.63
CA PHE A 263 1.56 22.58 -4.20
C PHE A 263 1.59 21.59 -3.03
N THR A 264 0.67 21.77 -2.10
CA THR A 264 0.44 20.76 -1.09
C THR A 264 -0.11 19.49 -1.75
N SER A 265 0.19 18.33 -1.17
CA SER A 265 -0.30 17.03 -1.64
C SER A 265 -1.15 16.34 -0.57
N PRO A 266 -2.18 15.58 -0.96
CA PRO A 266 -2.97 14.81 -0.02
C PRO A 266 -2.12 13.71 0.64
N PRO A 267 -2.57 13.18 1.79
CA PRO A 267 -1.96 11.98 2.33
C PRO A 267 -1.97 10.86 1.28
N LYS A 268 -0.87 10.11 1.18
CA LYS A 268 -0.81 8.98 0.25
C LYS A 268 -1.82 7.89 0.64
N ALA A 269 -2.48 7.29 -0.35
CA ALA A 269 -3.32 6.12 -0.13
C ALA A 269 -2.50 4.97 0.48
N TYR A 270 -3.16 4.11 1.25
CA TYR A 270 -2.46 2.96 1.82
C TYR A 270 -2.01 1.98 0.72
N THR A 271 -0.80 1.48 0.87
CA THR A 271 -0.31 0.24 0.25
C THR A 271 -0.36 -0.88 1.29
N GLU A 272 -0.11 -2.12 0.91
CA GLU A 272 -0.01 -3.19 1.91
C GLU A 272 1.13 -2.92 2.92
N ASP A 273 2.30 -2.42 2.48
CA ASP A 273 3.36 -1.97 3.38
C ASP A 273 2.85 -0.99 4.44
N THR A 274 2.25 0.10 3.99
CA THR A 274 1.84 1.18 4.93
C THR A 274 0.62 0.80 5.76
N LEU A 275 -0.27 -0.06 5.26
CA LEU A 275 -1.42 -0.55 6.03
C LEU A 275 -0.99 -1.58 7.08
N LEU A 276 -0.10 -2.52 6.76
CA LEU A 276 0.47 -3.44 7.75
C LEU A 276 1.16 -2.68 8.89
N SER A 277 1.94 -1.63 8.56
CA SER A 277 2.55 -0.77 9.57
C SER A 277 1.51 -0.01 10.41
N ALA A 278 0.40 0.41 9.81
CA ALA A 278 -0.68 1.06 10.55
C ALA A 278 -1.42 0.07 11.47
N MET A 279 -1.66 -1.16 11.01
CA MET A 279 -2.27 -2.22 11.83
C MET A 279 -1.39 -2.58 13.03
N GLU A 280 -0.08 -2.66 12.84
CA GLU A 280 0.89 -2.97 13.90
C GLU A 280 0.91 -1.92 15.02
N ARG A 281 0.71 -0.65 14.66
CA ARG A 281 0.72 0.48 15.60
C ARG A 281 -0.66 0.88 16.12
N ALA A 282 -1.73 0.36 15.54
CA ALA A 282 -3.09 0.74 15.92
C ALA A 282 -3.40 0.30 17.35
N GLY A 283 -3.67 1.26 18.24
CA GLY A 283 -3.95 1.02 19.66
C GLY A 283 -2.75 0.51 20.47
N ALA A 284 -1.54 0.45 19.90
CA ALA A 284 -0.37 -0.06 20.61
C ALA A 284 0.06 0.84 21.78
N GLU A 285 -0.30 2.13 21.76
CA GLU A 285 -0.03 3.08 22.84
C GLU A 285 -0.93 2.83 24.06
N ASP A 286 -2.10 2.24 23.85
CA ASP A 286 -3.09 1.91 24.88
C ASP A 286 -2.92 0.50 25.45
N MET A 287 -1.96 -0.29 24.91
CA MET A 287 -1.69 -1.65 25.34
C MET A 287 -0.54 -1.72 26.35
N PRO A 288 -0.55 -2.65 27.33
CA PRO A 288 0.54 -2.82 28.26
C PRO A 288 1.83 -3.25 27.53
N GLU A 289 2.97 -2.92 28.13
CA GLU A 289 4.29 -3.27 27.54
C GLU A 289 4.48 -4.79 27.38
N ASP A 290 3.89 -5.56 28.29
CA ASP A 290 3.94 -7.02 28.36
C ASP A 290 2.76 -7.72 27.66
N ALA A 291 1.90 -6.97 26.95
CA ALA A 291 0.86 -7.57 26.12
C ALA A 291 1.46 -8.52 25.07
N GLU A 292 0.96 -9.74 25.00
CA GLU A 292 1.40 -10.75 24.06
C GLU A 292 1.23 -10.29 22.62
N ARG A 293 0.21 -9.47 22.36
CA ARG A 293 -0.12 -8.97 21.02
C ARG A 293 -0.22 -7.45 21.03
N LYS A 294 0.43 -6.82 20.04
CA LYS A 294 0.34 -5.37 19.85
C LYS A 294 -0.24 -5.05 18.48
N GLY A 295 -1.16 -4.07 18.45
CA GLY A 295 -1.85 -3.64 17.25
C GLY A 295 -3.02 -4.54 16.85
N LEU A 296 -3.49 -4.38 15.61
CA LEU A 296 -4.59 -5.16 15.04
C LEU A 296 -4.06 -6.42 14.37
N GLY A 297 -4.48 -7.58 14.86
CA GLY A 297 -4.03 -8.90 14.40
C GLY A 297 -2.55 -9.19 14.72
N THR A 298 -2.14 -10.41 14.48
CA THR A 298 -0.74 -10.86 14.63
C THR A 298 -0.01 -10.82 13.28
N PRO A 299 1.33 -10.88 13.25
CA PRO A 299 2.07 -11.03 11.99
C PRO A 299 1.53 -12.16 11.10
N ALA A 300 1.15 -13.30 11.70
CA ALA A 300 0.61 -14.45 10.96
C ALA A 300 -0.80 -14.23 10.40
N THR A 301 -1.63 -13.38 11.00
CA THR A 301 -3.05 -13.21 10.65
C THR A 301 -3.34 -11.98 9.79
N ARG A 302 -2.51 -10.93 9.83
CA ARG A 302 -2.73 -9.67 9.11
C ARG A 302 -2.90 -9.88 7.60
N ALA A 303 -2.08 -10.74 6.99
CA ALA A 303 -2.19 -11.06 5.57
C ALA A 303 -3.56 -11.68 5.21
N ALA A 304 -4.05 -12.61 6.03
CA ALA A 304 -5.34 -13.25 5.82
C ALA A 304 -6.51 -12.26 6.00
N ILE A 305 -6.41 -11.32 6.93
CA ILE A 305 -7.40 -10.25 7.14
C ILE A 305 -7.48 -9.38 5.88
N LEU A 306 -6.35 -8.92 5.33
CA LEU A 306 -6.32 -8.10 4.11
C LEU A 306 -6.91 -8.84 2.91
N GLU A 307 -6.54 -10.10 2.70
CA GLU A 307 -7.10 -10.93 1.64
C GLU A 307 -8.61 -11.12 1.79
N LYS A 308 -9.09 -11.37 3.00
CA LYS A 308 -10.52 -11.51 3.28
C LYS A 308 -11.29 -10.24 2.93
N LEU A 309 -10.79 -9.06 3.29
CA LEU A 309 -11.41 -7.78 2.94
C LEU A 309 -11.48 -7.57 1.41
N VAL A 310 -10.44 -7.97 0.67
CA VAL A 310 -10.41 -7.90 -0.79
C VAL A 310 -11.39 -8.90 -1.41
N GLN A 311 -11.39 -10.15 -0.93
CA GLN A 311 -12.31 -11.20 -1.42
C GLN A 311 -13.78 -10.88 -1.15
N MET A 312 -14.08 -10.28 -0.01
CA MET A 312 -15.44 -9.82 0.32
C MET A 312 -15.86 -8.56 -0.46
N GLY A 313 -14.93 -7.94 -1.20
CA GLY A 313 -15.20 -6.77 -2.01
C GLY A 313 -15.31 -5.46 -1.22
N PHE A 314 -14.86 -5.42 0.02
CA PHE A 314 -14.83 -4.19 0.83
C PHE A 314 -13.62 -3.30 0.51
N VAL A 315 -12.54 -3.91 0.05
CA VAL A 315 -11.31 -3.25 -0.39
C VAL A 315 -10.93 -3.79 -1.76
N GLN A 316 -10.34 -2.94 -2.60
CA GLN A 316 -9.79 -3.33 -3.91
C GLN A 316 -8.35 -2.88 -4.05
N ARG A 317 -7.56 -3.66 -4.80
CA ARG A 317 -6.19 -3.29 -5.19
C ARG A 317 -6.23 -2.46 -6.47
N LYS A 318 -5.63 -1.26 -6.45
CA LYS A 318 -5.36 -0.43 -7.63
C LYS A 318 -3.86 -0.23 -7.76
N GLY A 319 -3.20 -1.05 -8.57
CA GLY A 319 -1.75 -1.18 -8.55
C GLY A 319 -1.26 -1.63 -7.17
N LYS A 320 -0.34 -0.91 -6.56
CA LYS A 320 0.13 -1.18 -5.19
C LYS A 320 -0.80 -0.63 -4.09
N GLN A 321 -1.80 0.20 -4.45
CA GLN A 321 -2.67 0.85 -3.48
C GLN A 321 -3.85 -0.04 -3.07
N LEU A 322 -4.23 0.04 -1.80
CA LEU A 322 -5.46 -0.51 -1.24
C LEU A 322 -6.48 0.62 -1.10
N VAL A 323 -7.60 0.49 -1.81
CA VAL A 323 -8.65 1.51 -1.84
C VAL A 323 -9.96 0.89 -1.38
N PRO A 324 -10.70 1.52 -0.44
CA PRO A 324 -12.01 1.01 -0.05
C PRO A 324 -12.98 1.07 -1.24
N THR A 325 -13.87 0.10 -1.32
CA THR A 325 -15.01 0.13 -2.24
C THR A 325 -16.16 0.92 -1.63
N LYS A 326 -17.20 1.21 -2.43
CA LYS A 326 -18.45 1.81 -1.92
C LYS A 326 -19.04 0.96 -0.77
N ASP A 327 -19.07 -0.37 -0.94
CA ASP A 327 -19.59 -1.29 0.07
C ASP A 327 -18.74 -1.29 1.34
N GLY A 328 -17.41 -1.19 1.20
CA GLY A 328 -16.49 -1.06 2.34
C GLY A 328 -16.69 0.24 3.11
N VAL A 329 -16.87 1.36 2.42
CA VAL A 329 -17.19 2.65 3.06
C VAL A 329 -18.55 2.59 3.75
N ASN A 330 -19.57 2.05 3.09
CA ASN A 330 -20.92 1.92 3.64
C ASN A 330 -20.93 1.06 4.90
N LEU A 331 -20.18 -0.06 4.89
CA LEU A 331 -20.03 -0.91 6.07
C LEU A 331 -19.42 -0.13 7.24
N ALA A 332 -18.33 0.60 7.01
CA ALA A 332 -17.68 1.39 8.05
C ALA A 332 -18.58 2.50 8.63
N VAL A 333 -19.48 3.07 7.80
CA VAL A 333 -20.46 4.11 8.26
C VAL A 333 -21.60 3.50 9.08
N VAL A 334 -21.95 2.23 8.84
CA VAL A 334 -23.05 1.57 9.55
C VAL A 334 -22.61 0.98 10.89
N LEU A 335 -21.37 0.48 10.94
CA LEU A 335 -20.82 -0.13 12.17
C LEU A 335 -20.66 0.90 13.29
N PRO A 336 -20.82 0.50 14.56
CA PRO A 336 -20.56 1.36 15.71
C PRO A 336 -19.08 1.71 15.81
N GLU A 337 -18.80 2.83 16.48
CA GLU A 337 -17.43 3.30 16.71
C GLU A 337 -16.59 2.26 17.46
N SER A 338 -17.17 1.54 18.42
CA SER A 338 -16.49 0.46 19.14
C SER A 338 -15.90 -0.63 18.23
N LEU A 339 -16.53 -0.93 17.09
CA LEU A 339 -16.01 -1.91 16.11
C LEU A 339 -15.12 -1.28 15.03
N THR A 340 -15.10 0.04 14.90
CA THR A 340 -14.30 0.76 13.91
C THR A 340 -13.08 1.44 14.51
N SER A 341 -12.95 1.41 15.86
CA SER A 341 -11.78 1.88 16.61
C SER A 341 -10.89 0.71 17.05
N PRO A 342 -9.57 0.90 17.15
CA PRO A 342 -8.67 -0.10 17.72
C PRO A 342 -8.81 -0.23 19.26
N SER A 343 -9.51 0.68 19.93
CA SER A 343 -9.62 0.74 21.40
C SER A 343 -10.22 -0.54 22.00
N LEU A 344 -11.24 -1.13 21.36
CA LEU A 344 -11.82 -2.39 21.81
C LEU A 344 -10.78 -3.52 21.83
N THR A 345 -9.91 -3.58 20.81
CA THR A 345 -8.83 -4.58 20.78
C THR A 345 -7.83 -4.34 21.91
N ALA A 346 -7.45 -3.08 22.16
CA ALA A 346 -6.54 -2.73 23.25
C ALA A 346 -7.13 -3.09 24.61
N GLU A 347 -8.42 -2.79 24.83
CA GLU A 347 -9.14 -3.15 26.06
C GLU A 347 -9.15 -4.66 26.31
N TRP A 348 -9.45 -5.45 25.27
CA TRP A 348 -9.45 -6.91 25.39
C TRP A 348 -8.05 -7.49 25.63
N GLU A 349 -7.01 -6.98 24.98
CA GLU A 349 -5.62 -7.41 25.23
C GLU A 349 -5.17 -7.05 26.66
N ASN A 350 -5.58 -5.90 27.20
CA ASN A 350 -5.36 -5.56 28.61
C ASN A 350 -6.04 -6.56 29.56
N ARG A 351 -7.31 -6.90 29.31
CA ARG A 351 -8.03 -7.88 30.11
C ARG A 351 -7.40 -9.27 30.03
N LEU A 352 -7.02 -9.72 28.84
CA LEU A 352 -6.34 -11.00 28.65
C LEU A 352 -4.98 -11.05 29.39
N THR A 353 -4.25 -9.94 29.39
CA THR A 353 -2.99 -9.81 30.15
C THR A 353 -3.24 -9.94 31.65
N GLU A 354 -4.29 -9.29 32.18
CA GLU A 354 -4.64 -9.41 33.61
C GLU A 354 -5.13 -10.82 33.98
N ILE A 355 -5.87 -11.50 33.10
CA ILE A 355 -6.24 -12.92 33.27
C ILE A 355 -5.01 -13.81 33.33
N ALA A 356 -4.03 -13.59 32.41
CA ALA A 356 -2.78 -14.35 32.39
C ALA A 356 -1.96 -14.16 33.67
N LYS A 357 -2.05 -13.00 34.33
CA LYS A 357 -1.42 -12.70 35.63
C LYS A 357 -2.22 -13.24 36.83
N GLY A 358 -3.43 -13.76 36.60
CA GLY A 358 -4.33 -14.22 37.69
C GLY A 358 -5.07 -13.09 38.41
N ASN A 359 -5.10 -11.86 37.87
CA ASN A 359 -5.73 -10.70 38.44
C ASN A 359 -7.18 -10.48 37.95
N ALA A 360 -7.65 -11.20 36.93
CA ALA A 360 -8.99 -11.13 36.39
C ALA A 360 -9.54 -12.53 36.08
N ASP A 361 -10.89 -12.62 36.05
CA ASP A 361 -11.61 -13.86 35.83
C ASP A 361 -11.90 -14.07 34.32
N ALA A 362 -11.59 -15.27 33.80
CA ALA A 362 -11.80 -15.60 32.40
C ALA A 362 -13.27 -15.81 32.05
N ASP A 363 -14.08 -16.38 32.96
CA ASP A 363 -15.48 -16.65 32.70
C ASP A 363 -16.29 -15.35 32.69
N GLU A 364 -15.96 -14.39 33.57
CA GLU A 364 -16.53 -13.03 33.55
C GLU A 364 -16.24 -12.33 32.23
N PHE A 365 -14.98 -12.38 31.76
CA PHE A 365 -14.57 -11.80 30.47
C PHE A 365 -15.35 -12.41 29.29
N MET A 366 -15.54 -13.73 29.28
CA MET A 366 -16.32 -14.43 28.24
C MET A 366 -17.80 -14.05 28.30
N ALA A 367 -18.38 -13.90 29.51
CA ALA A 367 -19.76 -13.48 29.66
C ALA A 367 -19.99 -12.05 29.14
N GLU A 368 -19.04 -11.12 29.37
CA GLU A 368 -19.07 -9.77 28.83
C GLU A 368 -19.04 -9.76 27.30
N ILE A 369 -18.15 -10.57 26.68
CA ILE A 369 -18.09 -10.72 25.21
C ILE A 369 -19.41 -11.26 24.66
N GLU A 370 -19.98 -12.29 25.28
CA GLU A 370 -21.28 -12.82 24.85
C GLU A 370 -22.40 -11.78 24.93
N ALA A 371 -22.46 -11.02 26.02
CA ALA A 371 -23.44 -9.95 26.19
C ALA A 371 -23.29 -8.87 25.11
N GLN A 372 -22.06 -8.45 24.83
CA GLN A 372 -21.74 -7.47 23.78
C GLN A 372 -22.16 -8.00 22.39
N VAL A 373 -21.82 -9.24 22.06
CA VAL A 373 -22.23 -9.86 20.79
C VAL A 373 -23.75 -9.95 20.65
N ARG A 374 -24.46 -10.37 21.70
CA ARG A 374 -25.94 -10.42 21.71
C ARG A 374 -26.54 -9.03 21.49
N GLN A 375 -25.99 -8.01 22.12
CA GLN A 375 -26.42 -6.61 21.94
C GLN A 375 -26.17 -6.14 20.51
N LEU A 376 -24.99 -6.37 19.96
CA LEU A 376 -24.65 -6.00 18.58
C LEU A 376 -25.59 -6.68 17.57
N VAL A 377 -25.81 -7.98 17.68
CA VAL A 377 -26.73 -8.73 16.82
C VAL A 377 -28.15 -8.17 16.90
N LYS A 378 -28.65 -7.85 18.12
CA LYS A 378 -29.97 -7.25 18.32
C LYS A 378 -30.06 -5.87 17.68
N THR A 379 -29.07 -5.01 17.90
CA THR A 379 -29.05 -3.62 17.43
C THR A 379 -28.92 -3.55 15.91
N TYR A 380 -28.07 -4.40 15.32
CA TYR A 380 -27.76 -4.42 13.87
C TYR A 380 -28.50 -5.53 13.11
N SER A 381 -29.53 -6.14 13.69
CA SER A 381 -30.42 -7.08 12.97
C SER A 381 -31.10 -6.45 11.77
N CYS A 382 -31.32 -5.11 11.81
CA CYS A 382 -31.83 -4.31 10.70
C CYS A 382 -30.98 -3.05 10.55
N ILE A 383 -30.69 -2.66 9.32
CA ILE A 383 -30.08 -1.37 9.01
C ILE A 383 -31.11 -0.27 9.28
N SER A 384 -30.75 0.77 10.02
CA SER A 384 -31.60 1.93 10.29
C SER A 384 -32.12 2.56 8.99
N ALA A 385 -33.35 3.09 9.01
CA ALA A 385 -34.05 3.57 7.81
C ALA A 385 -33.28 4.68 7.07
N ASP A 386 -32.58 5.54 7.80
CA ASP A 386 -31.73 6.61 7.26
C ASP A 386 -30.50 6.06 6.49
N LYS A 387 -30.00 4.87 6.86
CA LYS A 387 -28.82 4.22 6.25
C LYS A 387 -29.17 3.15 5.22
N GLN A 388 -30.43 2.78 5.06
CA GLN A 388 -30.84 1.75 4.08
C GLN A 388 -30.47 2.09 2.65
N ASN A 389 -30.51 3.38 2.29
CA ASN A 389 -30.15 3.87 0.96
C ASN A 389 -28.66 3.67 0.60
N LEU A 390 -27.77 3.54 1.60
CA LEU A 390 -26.34 3.31 1.38
C LEU A 390 -26.07 1.98 0.65
N PHE A 391 -26.88 0.96 0.90
CA PHE A 391 -26.75 -0.38 0.30
C PHE A 391 -27.65 -0.62 -0.89
N GLN A 392 -28.44 0.37 -1.29
CA GLN A 392 -29.16 0.29 -2.56
C GLN A 392 -28.11 0.38 -3.68
N SER A 393 -27.95 -0.70 -4.45
CA SER A 393 -27.16 -0.65 -5.67
C SER A 393 -27.73 0.45 -6.56
N GLU A 394 -26.90 1.35 -7.04
CA GLU A 394 -27.27 2.24 -8.14
C GLU A 394 -27.59 1.35 -9.33
N ARG A 395 -28.89 1.04 -9.46
CA ARG A 395 -29.35 0.24 -10.59
C ARG A 395 -29.17 1.08 -11.84
N VAL A 396 -28.28 0.65 -12.72
CA VAL A 396 -28.09 1.33 -14.01
C VAL A 396 -29.38 1.19 -14.80
N ILE A 397 -30.06 2.32 -15.01
CA ILE A 397 -31.27 2.37 -15.82
C ILE A 397 -30.85 2.28 -17.28
N ILE A 398 -31.34 1.27 -17.99
CA ILE A 398 -31.06 1.04 -19.41
C ILE A 398 -32.15 1.67 -20.30
N GLY A 399 -33.36 1.79 -19.82
CA GLY A 399 -34.47 2.37 -20.55
C GLY A 399 -35.80 2.14 -19.85
N LYS A 400 -36.91 2.36 -20.57
CA LYS A 400 -38.28 2.12 -20.11
C LYS A 400 -38.77 0.75 -20.60
N CYS A 401 -39.52 0.07 -19.76
CA CYS A 401 -40.12 -1.22 -20.08
C CYS A 401 -41.24 -1.03 -21.15
N PRO A 402 -41.19 -1.77 -22.26
CA PRO A 402 -42.23 -1.65 -23.29
C PRO A 402 -43.61 -2.16 -22.85
N ARG A 403 -43.68 -2.97 -21.76
CA ARG A 403 -44.93 -3.56 -21.25
C ARG A 403 -45.61 -2.68 -20.20
N CYS A 404 -44.85 -2.02 -19.32
CA CYS A 404 -45.44 -1.31 -18.17
C CYS A 404 -44.84 0.07 -17.93
N SER A 405 -43.94 0.54 -18.80
CA SER A 405 -43.28 1.85 -18.75
C SER A 405 -42.41 2.12 -17.51
N GLU A 406 -42.21 1.09 -16.64
CA GLU A 406 -41.30 1.18 -15.49
C GLU A 406 -39.83 1.11 -15.97
N ASN A 407 -38.92 1.49 -15.12
CA ASN A 407 -37.49 1.43 -15.46
C ASN A 407 -37.00 0.00 -15.66
N VAL A 408 -36.18 -0.22 -16.70
CA VAL A 408 -35.43 -1.45 -16.93
C VAL A 408 -34.01 -1.26 -16.45
N TYR A 409 -33.55 -2.16 -15.60
CA TYR A 409 -32.25 -2.10 -14.96
C TYR A 409 -31.29 -3.16 -15.53
N GLU A 410 -30.00 -2.88 -15.46
CA GLU A 410 -28.96 -3.84 -15.79
C GLU A 410 -28.67 -4.76 -14.61
N GLY A 411 -28.83 -6.06 -14.80
CA GLY A 411 -28.36 -7.12 -13.90
C GLY A 411 -27.08 -7.79 -14.40
N LYS A 412 -26.52 -8.68 -13.60
CA LYS A 412 -25.32 -9.47 -13.99
C LYS A 412 -25.56 -10.30 -15.26
N LYS A 413 -26.71 -10.97 -15.37
CA LYS A 413 -27.04 -11.90 -16.46
C LYS A 413 -28.14 -11.40 -17.39
N ASN A 414 -28.81 -10.32 -17.07
CA ASN A 414 -30.00 -9.85 -17.80
C ASN A 414 -30.21 -8.33 -17.67
N PHE A 415 -31.17 -7.82 -18.47
CA PHE A 415 -31.81 -6.53 -18.28
C PHE A 415 -33.26 -6.80 -17.87
N TYR A 416 -33.73 -6.29 -16.74
CA TYR A 416 -35.01 -6.65 -16.14
C TYR A 416 -35.83 -5.43 -15.73
N CYS A 417 -37.16 -5.56 -15.82
CA CYS A 417 -38.08 -4.53 -15.37
C CYS A 417 -38.07 -4.38 -13.83
N GLY A 418 -38.07 -3.15 -13.33
CA GLY A 418 -38.12 -2.85 -11.91
C GLY A 418 -39.47 -3.16 -11.25
N ASN A 419 -40.54 -3.23 -12.01
CA ASN A 419 -41.86 -3.66 -11.52
C ASN A 419 -41.88 -5.18 -11.31
N ARG A 420 -42.00 -5.62 -10.06
CA ARG A 420 -42.02 -7.05 -9.67
C ARG A 420 -43.15 -7.84 -10.30
N SER A 421 -44.25 -7.18 -10.64
CA SER A 421 -45.39 -7.80 -11.30
C SER A 421 -45.20 -7.93 -12.81
N CYS A 422 -44.20 -7.29 -13.39
CA CYS A 422 -43.88 -7.33 -14.82
C CYS A 422 -42.78 -8.34 -15.10
N GLN A 423 -43.08 -9.34 -15.91
CA GLN A 423 -42.13 -10.39 -16.26
C GLN A 423 -41.19 -10.04 -17.41
N PHE A 424 -41.09 -8.76 -17.80
CA PHE A 424 -40.19 -8.33 -18.89
C PHE A 424 -38.73 -8.49 -18.49
N VAL A 425 -38.01 -9.34 -19.24
CA VAL A 425 -36.59 -9.65 -19.03
C VAL A 425 -35.92 -9.91 -20.38
N MET A 426 -34.77 -9.25 -20.63
CA MET A 426 -33.89 -9.52 -21.76
C MET A 426 -32.63 -10.20 -21.25
N TRP A 427 -32.34 -11.42 -21.67
CA TRP A 427 -31.16 -12.18 -21.20
C TRP A 427 -29.92 -11.83 -22.01
N LYS A 428 -28.77 -11.59 -21.34
CA LYS A 428 -27.49 -11.28 -22.00
C LYS A 428 -26.95 -12.44 -22.84
N ASN A 429 -27.29 -13.68 -22.44
CA ASN A 429 -27.00 -14.92 -23.17
C ASN A 429 -28.18 -15.42 -24.02
N ASP A 430 -28.95 -14.48 -24.59
CA ASP A 430 -30.05 -14.85 -25.46
C ASP A 430 -29.57 -15.57 -26.71
N ARG A 431 -30.29 -16.65 -27.07
CA ARG A 431 -29.97 -17.55 -28.18
C ARG A 431 -29.81 -16.82 -29.52
N PHE A 432 -30.60 -15.77 -29.76
CA PHE A 432 -30.48 -14.95 -30.97
C PHE A 432 -29.11 -14.33 -31.14
N PHE A 433 -28.56 -13.76 -30.05
CA PHE A 433 -27.23 -13.13 -30.05
C PHE A 433 -26.11 -14.16 -29.99
N GLU A 434 -26.27 -15.23 -29.21
CA GLU A 434 -25.28 -16.30 -29.11
C GLU A 434 -25.02 -16.99 -30.46
N GLN A 435 -26.08 -17.39 -31.18
CA GLN A 435 -25.96 -18.00 -32.50
C GLN A 435 -25.28 -17.09 -33.52
N ARG A 436 -25.35 -15.77 -33.30
CA ARG A 436 -24.70 -14.77 -34.16
C ARG A 436 -23.37 -14.31 -33.62
N LYS A 437 -22.80 -15.02 -32.64
CA LYS A 437 -21.50 -14.76 -31.97
C LYS A 437 -21.36 -13.29 -31.57
N LYS A 438 -22.47 -12.67 -31.10
CA LYS A 438 -22.54 -11.27 -30.74
C LYS A 438 -22.94 -11.07 -29.28
N ALA A 439 -22.11 -10.32 -28.53
CA ALA A 439 -22.44 -9.94 -27.16
C ALA A 439 -23.64 -9.00 -27.13
N PHE A 440 -24.64 -9.30 -26.29
CA PHE A 440 -25.78 -8.44 -26.06
C PHE A 440 -25.43 -7.39 -25.00
N THR A 441 -25.00 -6.23 -25.42
CA THR A 441 -24.48 -5.16 -24.58
C THR A 441 -25.59 -4.23 -24.08
N PRO A 442 -25.35 -3.46 -22.96
CA PRO A 442 -26.27 -2.44 -22.48
C PRO A 442 -26.65 -1.41 -23.56
N LYS A 443 -25.72 -1.07 -24.45
CA LYS A 443 -25.95 -0.14 -25.55
C LYS A 443 -26.97 -0.66 -26.57
N ILE A 444 -26.90 -1.96 -26.89
CA ILE A 444 -27.90 -2.60 -27.78
C ILE A 444 -29.25 -2.68 -27.07
N ALA A 445 -29.28 -3.08 -25.81
CA ALA A 445 -30.49 -3.15 -25.00
C ALA A 445 -31.19 -1.79 -24.90
N ALA A 446 -30.44 -0.72 -24.61
CA ALA A 446 -30.97 0.64 -24.54
C ALA A 446 -31.61 1.10 -25.87
N ALA A 447 -30.96 0.80 -26.99
CA ALA A 447 -31.48 1.14 -28.32
C ALA A 447 -32.78 0.38 -28.62
N LEU A 448 -32.85 -0.91 -28.28
CA LEU A 448 -34.05 -1.74 -28.41
C LEU A 448 -35.22 -1.22 -27.55
N LEU A 449 -34.94 -0.84 -26.31
CA LEU A 449 -35.95 -0.31 -25.39
C LEU A 449 -36.46 1.06 -25.85
N LYS A 450 -35.59 1.92 -26.37
CA LYS A 450 -35.94 3.29 -26.78
C LYS A 450 -36.68 3.32 -28.09
N ASN A 451 -36.28 2.53 -29.09
CA ASN A 451 -36.71 2.68 -30.47
C ASN A 451 -37.40 1.40 -31.01
N GLY A 452 -37.56 0.36 -30.21
CA GLY A 452 -37.98 -0.98 -30.68
C GLY A 452 -36.99 -1.68 -31.59
N LYS A 453 -35.88 -0.99 -31.97
CA LYS A 453 -34.85 -1.51 -32.89
C LYS A 453 -33.45 -0.99 -32.56
N ALA A 454 -32.45 -1.77 -32.96
CA ALA A 454 -31.04 -1.42 -32.79
C ALA A 454 -30.20 -1.80 -34.01
N LYS A 455 -29.35 -0.89 -34.49
CA LYS A 455 -28.37 -1.19 -35.55
C LYS A 455 -27.22 -1.97 -34.87
N VAL A 456 -27.00 -3.22 -35.26
CA VAL A 456 -25.98 -4.12 -34.71
C VAL A 456 -24.99 -4.47 -35.82
N LYS A 457 -23.73 -4.14 -35.60
CA LYS A 457 -22.63 -4.47 -36.52
C LYS A 457 -22.00 -5.81 -36.19
N GLY A 458 -21.56 -6.53 -37.23
CA GLY A 458 -20.76 -7.74 -37.06
C GLY A 458 -21.53 -8.94 -36.49
N LEU A 459 -22.79 -9.14 -36.88
CA LEU A 459 -23.54 -10.36 -36.63
C LEU A 459 -23.01 -11.49 -37.51
N TYR A 460 -22.73 -12.66 -36.94
CA TYR A 460 -22.24 -13.84 -37.69
C TYR A 460 -23.38 -14.57 -38.37
N SER A 461 -23.17 -15.01 -39.62
CA SER A 461 -24.08 -15.87 -40.38
C SER A 461 -23.51 -17.27 -40.52
N GLU A 462 -24.13 -18.27 -39.95
CA GLU A 462 -23.72 -19.68 -40.09
C GLU A 462 -23.79 -20.17 -41.56
N LYS A 463 -24.77 -19.62 -42.34
CA LYS A 463 -24.95 -20.03 -43.76
C LYS A 463 -23.81 -19.58 -44.67
N THR A 464 -23.24 -18.39 -44.39
CA THR A 464 -22.20 -17.79 -45.28
C THR A 464 -20.81 -17.79 -44.67
N GLY A 465 -20.66 -18.11 -43.38
CA GLY A 465 -19.41 -18.03 -42.64
C GLY A 465 -18.86 -16.61 -42.45
N LYS A 466 -19.65 -15.56 -42.79
CA LYS A 466 -19.21 -14.16 -42.77
C LYS A 466 -20.00 -13.36 -41.76
N THR A 467 -19.44 -12.22 -41.36
CA THR A 467 -20.15 -11.21 -40.53
C THR A 467 -20.90 -10.22 -41.40
N TYR A 468 -22.04 -9.73 -40.90
CA TYR A 468 -22.88 -8.75 -41.57
C TYR A 468 -23.45 -7.76 -40.55
N ASP A 469 -23.83 -6.59 -41.02
CA ASP A 469 -24.50 -5.54 -40.23
C ASP A 469 -26.00 -5.60 -40.50
N ALA A 470 -26.80 -5.50 -39.43
CA ALA A 470 -28.26 -5.49 -39.59
C ALA A 470 -28.95 -4.68 -38.50
N THR A 471 -30.19 -4.29 -38.76
CA THR A 471 -31.11 -3.75 -37.77
C THR A 471 -31.82 -4.93 -37.08
N VAL A 472 -31.67 -5.02 -35.78
CA VAL A 472 -32.36 -6.02 -34.94
C VAL A 472 -33.63 -5.34 -34.37
N LEU A 473 -34.76 -6.02 -34.48
CA LEU A 473 -36.05 -5.59 -33.93
C LEU A 473 -36.33 -6.35 -32.63
N LEU A 474 -36.88 -5.63 -31.64
CA LEU A 474 -37.45 -6.21 -30.44
C LEU A 474 -38.83 -6.81 -30.79
N ALA A 475 -38.98 -8.10 -30.64
CA ALA A 475 -40.23 -8.82 -30.90
C ALA A 475 -40.79 -9.35 -29.57
N ASP A 476 -41.36 -8.47 -28.77
CA ASP A 476 -41.99 -8.81 -27.50
C ASP A 476 -43.44 -9.26 -27.73
N THR A 477 -43.70 -10.55 -27.43
CA THR A 477 -45.04 -11.15 -27.55
C THR A 477 -45.83 -11.15 -26.23
N GLY A 478 -45.31 -10.48 -25.19
CA GLY A 478 -45.91 -10.47 -23.86
C GLY A 478 -45.71 -11.75 -23.03
N GLY A 479 -45.06 -12.76 -23.58
CA GLY A 479 -44.78 -14.01 -22.90
C GLY A 479 -43.58 -13.95 -21.95
N LYS A 480 -43.18 -15.14 -21.44
CA LYS A 480 -42.05 -15.28 -20.49
C LYS A 480 -40.69 -14.82 -21.06
N TYR A 481 -40.52 -14.95 -22.38
CA TYR A 481 -39.27 -14.61 -23.08
C TYR A 481 -39.51 -13.50 -24.09
N VAL A 482 -38.51 -12.63 -24.22
CA VAL A 482 -38.46 -11.61 -25.25
C VAL A 482 -37.69 -12.16 -26.45
N ASN A 483 -38.20 -11.98 -27.66
CA ASN A 483 -37.61 -12.49 -28.89
C ASN A 483 -37.00 -11.31 -29.71
N TYR A 484 -36.13 -11.66 -30.65
CA TYR A 484 -35.48 -10.71 -31.55
C TYR A 484 -35.52 -11.20 -32.98
N ARG A 485 -35.63 -10.30 -33.94
CA ARG A 485 -35.59 -10.63 -35.37
C ARG A 485 -34.77 -9.61 -36.14
N VAL A 486 -34.18 -10.02 -37.25
CA VAL A 486 -33.52 -9.10 -38.19
C VAL A 486 -34.58 -8.45 -39.04
N GLU A 487 -34.50 -7.10 -39.21
CA GLU A 487 -35.35 -6.33 -40.13
C GLU A 487 -35.02 -6.81 -41.55
N ARG A 488 -36.03 -7.31 -42.28
CA ARG A 488 -35.86 -7.62 -43.70
C ARG A 488 -35.82 -6.32 -44.47
N LYS A 489 -34.80 -6.11 -45.30
CA LYS A 489 -34.89 -5.07 -46.34
C LYS A 489 -35.85 -5.61 -47.39
N GLU A 490 -36.94 -4.91 -47.64
CA GLU A 490 -37.79 -5.08 -48.83
C GLU A 490 -36.99 -4.76 -50.08
#